data_913422483860eac84bea7a43011dc8d1
#
_entry.id   913422483860eac84bea7a43011dc8d1
#
_cell.length_a   1.000
_cell.length_b   1.000
_cell.length_c   1.000
_cell.angle_alpha   90.00
_cell.angle_beta   90.00
_cell.angle_gamma   90.00
#
_symmetry.space_group_name_H-M   'P 1'
#
loop_
_entity.id
_entity.type
_entity.pdbx_description
1 polymer ?
#
loop_
_entity_poly.entity_id
_entity_poly.type
_entity_poly.pdbx_seq_one_letter_code
_entity_poly.pdbx_strand_id
1 'polypeptide(L)'
;KFILIIFFLLLISCNDINSREHEILSIPLELTIDRFDKKFHLAKSEDILELKTTYPFLFPEKFNDSVWIKRQKDSLQLLLLKNVEEKFNSMVPLEENLEYLFKYFKYFFPETNTPRVIGLINNVDYQSKTIYTDSLLLISLDTYLGSDHYLYEGIPEYVRQEMDIEYLTSHVASKYAANKIPPNKDRSLLSQMIYHGKQIYFKELVL
;
A
#
# COMPACT_ATOMS: atom_id res chain seq x y z
N LYS A 1 -45.38 13.80 -27.96
CA LYS A 1 -45.57 12.95 -26.75
C LYS A 1 -44.46 11.87 -26.60
N PHE A 2 -44.04 11.22 -27.67
CA PHE A 2 -42.95 10.19 -27.63
C PHE A 2 -41.60 10.77 -27.24
N ILE A 3 -41.21 11.94 -27.71
CA ILE A 3 -39.93 12.61 -27.43
C ILE A 3 -39.82 12.98 -25.91
N LEU A 4 -40.93 13.35 -25.28
CA LEU A 4 -40.96 13.70 -23.85
C LEU A 4 -40.74 12.47 -22.95
N ILE A 5 -41.21 11.29 -23.37
CA ILE A 5 -41.01 10.02 -22.66
C ILE A 5 -39.54 9.57 -22.75
N ILE A 6 -38.90 9.73 -23.91
CA ILE A 6 -37.48 9.41 -24.11
C ILE A 6 -36.60 10.34 -23.27
N PHE A 7 -36.93 11.63 -23.16
CA PHE A 7 -36.20 12.58 -22.32
C PHE A 7 -36.32 12.27 -20.82
N PHE A 8 -37.47 11.74 -20.36
CA PHE A 8 -37.68 11.35 -18.97
C PHE A 8 -36.93 10.06 -18.61
N LEU A 9 -36.71 9.13 -19.56
CA LEU A 9 -35.93 7.91 -19.36
C LEU A 9 -34.40 8.18 -19.20
N LEU A 10 -33.90 9.29 -19.75
CA LEU A 10 -32.50 9.67 -19.64
C LEU A 10 -32.16 10.27 -18.27
N LEU A 11 -33.15 10.70 -17.46
CA LEU A 11 -32.92 11.27 -16.14
C LEU A 11 -32.79 10.21 -15.03
N ILE A 12 -33.08 8.95 -15.30
CA ILE A 12 -33.04 7.87 -14.30
C ILE A 12 -31.63 7.24 -14.21
N SER A 13 -30.74 7.49 -15.17
CA SER A 13 -29.44 6.84 -15.27
C SER A 13 -28.35 7.39 -14.32
N CYS A 14 -28.60 8.50 -13.63
CA CYS A 14 -27.55 9.12 -12.76
C CYS A 14 -27.56 8.66 -11.30
N ASN A 15 -28.50 7.78 -10.89
CA ASN A 15 -28.64 7.42 -9.46
C ASN A 15 -27.74 6.24 -9.01
N ASP A 16 -27.29 5.41 -9.93
CA ASP A 16 -26.60 4.15 -9.55
C ASP A 16 -25.17 4.37 -9.03
N ILE A 17 -24.45 5.36 -9.54
CA ILE A 17 -23.06 5.63 -9.14
C ILE A 17 -23.03 6.17 -7.70
N ASN A 18 -23.85 7.16 -7.39
CA ASN A 18 -23.96 7.75 -6.06
C ASN A 18 -24.44 6.71 -5.02
N SER A 19 -25.31 5.80 -5.40
CA SER A 19 -25.82 4.72 -4.54
C SER A 19 -24.68 3.74 -4.17
N ARG A 20 -23.88 3.32 -5.13
CA ARG A 20 -22.75 2.39 -4.92
C ARG A 20 -21.68 3.00 -4.03
N GLU A 21 -21.27 4.23 -4.31
CA GLU A 21 -20.25 4.92 -3.50
C GLU A 21 -20.72 5.08 -2.04
N HIS A 22 -21.97 5.43 -1.83
CA HIS A 22 -22.53 5.51 -0.48
C HIS A 22 -22.52 4.15 0.23
N GLU A 23 -22.81 3.06 -0.48
CA GLU A 23 -22.74 1.70 0.07
C GLU A 23 -21.30 1.34 0.45
N ILE A 24 -20.32 1.61 -0.41
CA ILE A 24 -18.89 1.36 -0.14
C ILE A 24 -18.43 2.15 1.08
N LEU A 25 -18.74 3.44 1.13
CA LEU A 25 -18.33 4.31 2.23
C LEU A 25 -18.97 3.92 3.58
N SER A 26 -20.13 3.26 3.54
CA SER A 26 -20.82 2.77 4.75
C SER A 26 -20.16 1.52 5.36
N ILE A 27 -19.23 0.86 4.66
CA ILE A 27 -18.55 -0.33 5.17
C ILE A 27 -17.69 0.07 6.38
N PRO A 28 -17.93 -0.53 7.56
CA PRO A 28 -17.16 -0.24 8.75
C PRO A 28 -15.74 -0.79 8.57
N LEU A 29 -14.76 0.09 8.62
CA LEU A 29 -13.34 -0.24 8.54
C LEU A 29 -12.55 0.87 9.23
N GLU A 30 -11.68 0.48 10.14
CA GLU A 30 -10.67 1.32 10.75
C GLU A 30 -9.30 0.75 10.42
N LEU A 31 -8.37 1.60 10.04
CA LEU A 31 -7.02 1.21 9.69
C LEU A 31 -6.04 2.19 10.34
N THR A 32 -5.03 1.64 10.99
CA THR A 32 -3.93 2.42 11.55
C THR A 32 -2.61 1.88 11.04
N ILE A 33 -1.64 2.78 10.83
CA ILE A 33 -0.32 2.41 10.37
C ILE A 33 0.60 2.28 11.58
N ASP A 34 1.02 1.05 11.84
CA ASP A 34 2.01 0.74 12.86
C ASP A 34 3.39 1.25 12.41
N ARG A 35 3.91 2.28 13.07
CA ARG A 35 5.18 2.96 12.79
C ARG A 35 6.35 2.12 13.32
N PHE A 36 6.60 0.96 12.69
CA PHE A 36 7.73 0.10 13.04
C PHE A 36 9.07 0.83 12.84
N ASP A 37 9.18 1.70 11.84
CA ASP A 37 10.34 2.57 11.62
C ASP A 37 10.76 3.31 12.91
N LYS A 38 9.81 3.94 13.59
CA LYS A 38 10.05 4.64 14.86
C LYS A 38 10.33 3.67 16.00
N LYS A 39 9.48 2.64 16.14
CA LYS A 39 9.63 1.64 17.21
C LYS A 39 11.00 0.97 17.17
N PHE A 40 11.47 0.61 15.98
CA PHE A 40 12.75 -0.03 15.80
C PHE A 40 13.92 0.88 16.17
N HIS A 41 13.93 2.13 15.72
CA HIS A 41 15.06 3.03 15.97
C HIS A 41 15.07 3.64 17.38
N LEU A 42 13.93 3.73 18.05
CA LEU A 42 13.81 4.22 19.42
C LEU A 42 14.02 3.10 20.46
N ALA A 43 13.95 1.84 20.05
CA ALA A 43 14.13 0.70 20.94
C ALA A 43 15.56 0.62 21.48
N LYS A 44 15.68 0.28 22.74
CA LYS A 44 16.96 -0.05 23.34
C LYS A 44 17.40 -1.46 22.97
N SER A 45 18.66 -1.79 23.20
CA SER A 45 19.18 -3.12 22.90
C SER A 45 18.44 -4.25 23.66
N GLU A 46 17.90 -3.96 24.84
CA GLU A 46 17.09 -4.87 25.66
C GLU A 46 15.70 -5.14 25.08
N ASP A 47 15.15 -4.20 24.27
CA ASP A 47 13.82 -4.28 23.70
C ASP A 47 13.80 -5.09 22.37
N ILE A 48 14.96 -5.48 21.85
CA ILE A 48 15.07 -6.21 20.58
C ILE A 48 14.30 -7.55 20.63
N LEU A 49 14.31 -8.21 21.78
CA LEU A 49 13.58 -9.48 21.94
C LEU A 49 12.06 -9.28 21.85
N GLU A 50 11.54 -8.20 22.42
CA GLU A 50 10.12 -7.83 22.33
C GLU A 50 9.74 -7.50 20.88
N LEU A 51 10.58 -6.72 20.17
CA LEU A 51 10.36 -6.44 18.75
C LEU A 51 10.34 -7.71 17.90
N LYS A 52 11.25 -8.64 18.13
CA LYS A 52 11.27 -9.94 17.45
C LYS A 52 9.99 -10.75 17.69
N THR A 53 9.48 -10.70 18.91
CA THR A 53 8.24 -11.39 19.27
C THR A 53 7.02 -10.76 18.60
N THR A 54 7.00 -9.43 18.52
CA THR A 54 5.86 -8.66 17.95
C THR A 54 5.87 -8.64 16.42
N TYR A 55 7.06 -8.69 15.80
CA TYR A 55 7.28 -8.58 14.35
C TYR A 55 8.19 -9.70 13.82
N PRO A 56 7.89 -11.00 14.07
CA PRO A 56 8.81 -12.10 13.75
C PRO A 56 9.18 -12.15 12.26
N PHE A 57 8.28 -11.74 11.37
CA PHE A 57 8.48 -11.69 9.92
C PHE A 57 9.50 -10.61 9.47
N LEU A 58 9.85 -9.64 10.32
CA LEU A 58 10.88 -8.62 10.04
C LEU A 58 12.27 -9.02 10.55
N PHE A 59 12.37 -10.08 11.37
CA PHE A 59 13.58 -10.52 12.01
C PHE A 59 13.94 -11.97 11.66
N PRO A 60 14.46 -12.24 10.45
CA PRO A 60 14.87 -13.59 10.08
C PRO A 60 15.85 -14.21 11.11
N GLU A 61 15.59 -15.43 11.53
CA GLU A 61 16.36 -16.15 12.58
C GLU A 61 17.85 -16.30 12.27
N LYS A 62 18.23 -16.26 11.00
CA LYS A 62 19.64 -16.36 10.56
C LYS A 62 20.50 -15.19 11.01
N PHE A 63 19.93 -14.09 11.52
CA PHE A 63 20.65 -12.91 11.96
C PHE A 63 20.62 -12.77 13.48
N ASN A 64 21.81 -12.55 14.10
CA ASN A 64 21.95 -12.29 15.52
C ASN A 64 21.44 -10.89 15.88
N ASP A 65 21.17 -10.67 17.17
CA ASP A 65 20.71 -9.36 17.69
C ASP A 65 21.70 -8.23 17.40
N SER A 66 23.00 -8.51 17.40
CA SER A 66 24.03 -7.53 17.09
C SER A 66 23.89 -6.90 15.71
N VAL A 67 23.32 -7.62 14.74
CA VAL A 67 23.04 -7.09 13.38
C VAL A 67 21.97 -6.00 13.44
N TRP A 68 20.93 -6.24 14.22
CA TRP A 68 19.82 -5.31 14.40
C TRP A 68 20.23 -4.08 15.20
N ILE A 69 20.99 -4.27 16.27
CA ILE A 69 21.55 -3.17 17.07
C ILE A 69 22.48 -2.29 16.22
N LYS A 70 23.30 -2.91 15.35
CA LYS A 70 24.14 -2.16 14.40
C LYS A 70 23.29 -1.39 13.39
N ARG A 71 22.23 -2.00 12.86
CA ARG A 71 21.31 -1.37 11.92
C ARG A 71 20.59 -0.16 12.52
N GLN A 72 20.16 -0.23 13.79
CA GLN A 72 19.55 0.91 14.48
C GLN A 72 20.47 2.15 14.53
N LYS A 73 21.79 1.93 14.60
CA LYS A 73 22.82 2.99 14.71
C LYS A 73 23.45 3.38 13.38
N ASP A 74 23.02 2.75 12.31
CA ASP A 74 23.55 3.02 10.97
C ASP A 74 23.17 4.43 10.52
N SER A 75 24.16 5.18 10.00
CA SER A 75 24.00 6.59 9.64
C SER A 75 22.97 6.79 8.52
N LEU A 76 22.89 5.87 7.55
CA LEU A 76 21.90 5.92 6.49
C LEU A 76 20.50 5.66 7.04
N GLN A 77 20.35 4.69 7.93
CA GLN A 77 19.06 4.38 8.56
C GLN A 77 18.53 5.58 9.36
N LEU A 78 19.41 6.24 10.14
CA LEU A 78 19.03 7.43 10.91
C LEU A 78 18.69 8.63 10.00
N LEU A 79 19.42 8.80 8.90
CA LEU A 79 19.12 9.83 7.90
C LEU A 79 17.75 9.57 7.23
N LEU A 80 17.47 8.32 6.84
CA LEU A 80 16.19 7.93 6.27
C LEU A 80 15.05 8.14 7.27
N LEU A 81 15.23 7.74 8.53
CA LEU A 81 14.24 7.96 9.58
C LEU A 81 13.89 9.44 9.71
N LYS A 82 14.88 10.32 9.76
CA LYS A 82 14.66 11.76 9.85
C LYS A 82 13.81 12.27 8.68
N ASN A 83 14.16 11.91 7.43
CA ASN A 83 13.41 12.34 6.25
C ASN A 83 11.99 11.76 6.22
N VAL A 84 11.81 10.51 6.66
CA VAL A 84 10.49 9.89 6.80
C VAL A 84 9.66 10.60 7.86
N GLU A 85 10.24 11.00 9.00
CA GLU A 85 9.54 11.77 10.04
C GLU A 85 9.12 13.15 9.56
N GLU A 86 9.96 13.83 8.80
CA GLU A 86 9.66 15.14 8.20
C GLU A 86 8.52 15.05 7.16
N LYS A 87 8.54 14.02 6.29
CA LYS A 87 7.50 13.81 5.28
C LYS A 87 6.19 13.33 5.90
N PHE A 88 6.25 12.40 6.84
CA PHE A 88 5.11 11.75 7.48
C PHE A 88 4.94 12.20 8.94
N ASN A 89 4.81 13.51 9.14
CA ASN A 89 4.53 14.10 10.45
C ASN A 89 3.13 13.68 10.99
N SER A 90 2.19 13.41 10.10
CA SER A 90 0.89 12.79 10.39
C SER A 90 0.66 11.63 9.42
N MET A 91 0.16 10.51 9.95
CA MET A 91 -0.25 9.36 9.16
C MET A 91 -1.72 9.41 8.75
N VAL A 92 -2.52 10.28 9.37
CA VAL A 92 -3.97 10.35 9.17
C VAL A 92 -4.38 10.41 7.69
N PRO A 93 -3.80 11.28 6.84
CA PRO A 93 -4.20 11.30 5.43
C PRO A 93 -3.92 10.00 4.69
N LEU A 94 -2.83 9.30 5.06
CA LEU A 94 -2.49 8.03 4.46
C LEU A 94 -3.40 6.90 4.95
N GLU A 95 -3.73 6.91 6.24
CA GLU A 95 -4.67 5.97 6.85
C GLU A 95 -6.06 6.10 6.21
N GLU A 96 -6.57 7.33 6.05
CA GLU A 96 -7.85 7.61 5.38
C GLU A 96 -7.86 7.11 3.92
N ASN A 97 -6.80 7.35 3.15
CA ASN A 97 -6.69 6.88 1.78
C ASN A 97 -6.66 5.35 1.69
N LEU A 98 -5.97 4.69 2.63
CA LEU A 98 -5.94 3.23 2.68
C LEU A 98 -7.29 2.66 3.16
N GLU A 99 -7.95 3.29 4.13
CA GLU A 99 -9.30 2.89 4.54
C GLU A 99 -10.28 2.94 3.38
N TYR A 100 -10.27 4.04 2.61
CA TYR A 100 -11.07 4.19 1.42
C TYR A 100 -10.80 3.05 0.44
N LEU A 101 -9.54 2.80 0.10
CA LEU A 101 -9.14 1.72 -0.80
C LEU A 101 -9.60 0.34 -0.30
N PHE A 102 -9.41 0.03 0.99
CA PHE A 102 -9.80 -1.26 1.56
C PHE A 102 -11.33 -1.44 1.69
N LYS A 103 -12.11 -0.36 1.78
CA LYS A 103 -13.57 -0.42 1.65
C LYS A 103 -13.98 -0.89 0.26
N TYR A 104 -13.33 -0.39 -0.81
CA TYR A 104 -13.54 -0.89 -2.17
C TYR A 104 -13.14 -2.37 -2.29
N PHE A 105 -12.01 -2.77 -1.73
CA PHE A 105 -11.61 -4.17 -1.73
C PHE A 105 -12.66 -5.07 -1.06
N LYS A 106 -13.17 -4.68 0.11
CA LYS A 106 -14.24 -5.42 0.80
C LYS A 106 -15.56 -5.43 0.05
N TYR A 107 -15.89 -4.37 -0.63
CA TYR A 107 -17.09 -4.32 -1.45
C TYR A 107 -17.05 -5.35 -2.60
N PHE A 108 -15.95 -5.40 -3.35
CA PHE A 108 -15.80 -6.33 -4.46
C PHE A 108 -15.40 -7.76 -4.02
N PHE A 109 -14.75 -7.88 -2.87
CA PHE A 109 -14.29 -9.16 -2.29
C PHE A 109 -14.64 -9.18 -0.80
N PRO A 110 -15.88 -9.55 -0.43
CA PRO A 110 -16.36 -9.47 0.96
C PRO A 110 -15.53 -10.29 1.96
N GLU A 111 -14.83 -11.32 1.48
CA GLU A 111 -13.92 -12.15 2.28
C GLU A 111 -12.58 -11.45 2.61
N THR A 112 -12.34 -10.24 2.10
CA THR A 112 -11.09 -9.52 2.34
C THR A 112 -10.98 -9.13 3.82
N ASN A 113 -9.93 -9.61 4.46
CA ASN A 113 -9.55 -9.16 5.80
C ASN A 113 -8.85 -7.81 5.74
N THR A 114 -9.03 -6.99 6.78
CA THR A 114 -8.21 -5.79 6.96
C THR A 114 -6.82 -6.23 7.43
N PRO A 115 -5.74 -6.00 6.66
CA PRO A 115 -4.41 -6.42 7.07
C PRO A 115 -3.88 -5.52 8.19
N ARG A 116 -2.93 -6.04 8.97
CA ARG A 116 -2.08 -5.19 9.80
C ARG A 116 -1.16 -4.38 8.89
N VAL A 117 -1.22 -3.04 8.97
CA VAL A 117 -0.41 -2.15 8.14
C VAL A 117 0.81 -1.69 8.94
N ILE A 118 1.99 -1.84 8.36
CA ILE A 118 3.26 -1.54 9.02
C ILE A 118 4.12 -0.66 8.12
N GLY A 119 4.45 0.53 8.62
CA GLY A 119 5.41 1.43 8.00
C GLY A 119 6.83 1.13 8.48
N LEU A 120 7.75 0.96 7.54
CA LEU A 120 9.14 0.62 7.81
C LEU A 120 10.11 1.39 6.92
N ILE A 121 11.42 1.32 7.24
CA ILE A 121 12.52 1.83 6.41
C ILE A 121 13.27 0.63 5.82
N ASN A 122 13.47 0.64 4.50
CA ASN A 122 14.05 -0.49 3.76
C ASN A 122 15.25 -0.08 2.87
N ASN A 123 16.02 0.94 3.25
CA ASN A 123 17.17 1.45 2.48
C ASN A 123 16.82 1.85 1.05
N VAL A 124 15.64 2.44 0.85
CA VAL A 124 15.15 2.87 -0.47
C VAL A 124 15.12 1.72 -1.48
N ASP A 125 14.78 0.49 -1.02
CA ASP A 125 14.55 -0.63 -1.93
C ASP A 125 13.27 -0.41 -2.73
N TYR A 126 13.42 0.26 -3.87
CA TYR A 126 12.30 0.61 -4.75
C TYR A 126 11.66 -0.61 -5.44
N GLN A 127 12.25 -1.80 -5.37
CA GLN A 127 11.65 -3.04 -5.87
C GLN A 127 10.62 -3.59 -4.86
N SER A 128 10.80 -3.28 -3.59
CA SER A 128 9.95 -3.73 -2.47
C SER A 128 9.25 -2.56 -1.76
N LYS A 129 8.69 -1.61 -2.55
CA LYS A 129 7.98 -0.44 -2.01
C LYS A 129 6.81 -0.83 -1.10
N THR A 130 6.03 -1.83 -1.55
CA THR A 130 4.91 -2.40 -0.78
C THR A 130 4.90 -3.92 -0.91
N ILE A 131 4.59 -4.61 0.19
CA ILE A 131 4.39 -6.06 0.23
C ILE A 131 3.01 -6.30 0.83
N TYR A 132 2.14 -6.98 0.09
CA TYR A 132 0.78 -7.32 0.53
C TYR A 132 0.61 -8.83 0.67
N THR A 133 0.01 -9.21 1.79
CA THR A 133 -0.56 -10.54 2.04
C THR A 133 -1.94 -10.39 2.65
N ASP A 134 -2.72 -11.46 2.79
CA ASP A 134 -4.07 -11.38 3.37
C ASP A 134 -4.09 -10.86 4.83
N SER A 135 -2.98 -10.91 5.54
CA SER A 135 -2.87 -10.48 6.93
C SER A 135 -1.93 -9.29 7.17
N LEU A 136 -1.09 -8.94 6.19
CA LEU A 136 -0.06 -7.91 6.34
C LEU A 136 0.04 -7.02 5.10
N LEU A 137 0.19 -5.71 5.35
CA LEU A 137 0.63 -4.74 4.37
C LEU A 137 1.88 -4.03 4.91
N LEU A 138 3.03 -4.28 4.30
CA LEU A 138 4.27 -3.58 4.61
C LEU A 138 4.47 -2.44 3.63
N ILE A 139 4.80 -1.25 4.16
CA ILE A 139 5.02 -0.03 3.37
C ILE A 139 6.42 0.49 3.68
N SER A 140 7.29 0.52 2.67
CA SER A 140 8.62 1.12 2.78
C SER A 140 8.49 2.64 2.67
N LEU A 141 8.30 3.34 3.81
CA LEU A 141 8.02 4.78 3.85
C LEU A 141 9.12 5.62 3.20
N ASP A 142 10.36 5.16 3.29
CA ASP A 142 11.53 5.77 2.68
C ASP A 142 11.54 5.71 1.14
N THR A 143 10.59 5.01 0.52
CA THR A 143 10.40 4.99 -0.94
C THR A 143 9.30 5.95 -1.42
N TYR A 144 8.71 6.77 -0.53
CA TYR A 144 7.62 7.71 -0.83
C TYR A 144 7.89 9.13 -0.34
N LEU A 145 9.16 9.56 -0.36
CA LEU A 145 9.56 10.90 0.09
C LEU A 145 9.28 12.00 -0.95
N GLY A 146 9.04 11.60 -2.20
CA GLY A 146 8.83 12.49 -3.36
C GLY A 146 9.80 12.19 -4.49
N SER A 147 9.37 12.32 -5.75
CA SER A 147 10.15 11.93 -6.95
C SER A 147 11.52 12.61 -7.05
N ASP A 148 11.63 13.85 -6.57
CA ASP A 148 12.83 14.68 -6.65
C ASP A 148 13.69 14.64 -5.39
N HIS A 149 13.38 13.72 -4.47
CA HIS A 149 14.10 13.64 -3.20
C HIS A 149 15.58 13.28 -3.41
N TYR A 150 16.50 14.02 -2.78
CA TYR A 150 17.95 13.88 -2.98
C TYR A 150 18.51 12.47 -2.65
N LEU A 151 17.87 11.74 -1.75
CA LEU A 151 18.24 10.35 -1.43
C LEU A 151 17.93 9.36 -2.57
N TYR A 152 17.25 9.80 -3.61
CA TYR A 152 16.94 9.00 -4.80
C TYR A 152 17.92 9.26 -5.95
N GLU A 153 18.99 10.01 -5.70
CA GLU A 153 20.05 10.21 -6.67
C GLU A 153 20.62 8.87 -7.16
N GLY A 154 20.77 8.72 -8.48
CA GLY A 154 21.21 7.47 -9.11
C GLY A 154 20.09 6.46 -9.41
N ILE A 155 18.87 6.65 -8.90
CA ILE A 155 17.72 5.85 -9.31
C ILE A 155 17.19 6.39 -10.66
N PRO A 156 16.87 5.52 -11.65
CA PRO A 156 16.33 5.95 -12.93
C PRO A 156 15.07 6.81 -12.78
N GLU A 157 14.93 7.85 -13.60
CA GLU A 157 13.84 8.82 -13.50
C GLU A 157 12.46 8.18 -13.57
N TYR A 158 12.25 7.23 -14.49
CA TYR A 158 10.96 6.52 -14.61
C TYR A 158 10.56 5.73 -13.34
N VAL A 159 11.55 5.33 -12.53
CA VAL A 159 11.29 4.69 -11.21
C VAL A 159 10.95 5.75 -10.18
N ARG A 160 11.72 6.87 -10.15
CA ARG A 160 11.52 7.95 -9.19
C ARG A 160 10.16 8.62 -9.32
N GLN A 161 9.64 8.75 -10.55
CA GLN A 161 8.30 9.29 -10.80
C GLN A 161 7.21 8.61 -9.98
N GLU A 162 7.37 7.31 -9.69
CA GLU A 162 6.44 6.54 -8.86
C GLU A 162 6.82 6.51 -7.36
N MET A 163 7.82 7.27 -6.93
CA MET A 163 8.30 7.31 -5.54
C MET A 163 7.71 8.52 -4.78
N ASP A 164 6.47 8.84 -5.08
CA ASP A 164 5.66 9.82 -4.34
C ASP A 164 4.47 9.14 -3.67
N ILE A 165 3.99 9.76 -2.58
CA ILE A 165 2.90 9.22 -1.76
C ILE A 165 1.60 9.04 -2.56
N GLU A 166 1.40 9.83 -3.61
CA GLU A 166 0.23 9.74 -4.50
C GLU A 166 0.13 8.38 -5.21
N TYR A 167 1.27 7.69 -5.42
CA TYR A 167 1.30 6.37 -6.06
C TYR A 167 1.07 5.21 -5.08
N LEU A 168 1.07 5.45 -3.77
CA LEU A 168 1.02 4.38 -2.78
C LEU A 168 -0.27 3.53 -2.90
N THR A 169 -1.43 4.16 -3.01
CA THR A 169 -2.71 3.44 -3.18
C THR A 169 -2.73 2.60 -4.45
N SER A 170 -2.16 3.12 -5.56
CA SER A 170 -2.01 2.37 -6.81
C SER A 170 -1.06 1.18 -6.68
N HIS A 171 0.04 1.32 -5.92
CA HIS A 171 0.94 0.21 -5.62
C HIS A 171 0.24 -0.86 -4.77
N VAL A 172 -0.49 -0.46 -3.73
CA VAL A 172 -1.26 -1.39 -2.88
C VAL A 172 -2.33 -2.10 -3.70
N ALA A 173 -3.10 -1.37 -4.52
CA ALA A 173 -4.10 -1.96 -5.41
C ALA A 173 -3.48 -2.97 -6.40
N SER A 174 -2.28 -2.67 -6.93
CA SER A 174 -1.55 -3.58 -7.82
C SER A 174 -1.13 -4.86 -7.11
N LYS A 175 -0.63 -4.78 -5.86
CA LYS A 175 -0.27 -5.96 -5.06
C LYS A 175 -1.49 -6.77 -4.66
N TYR A 176 -2.59 -6.12 -4.29
CA TYR A 176 -3.86 -6.77 -4.01
C TYR A 176 -4.40 -7.52 -5.25
N ALA A 177 -4.43 -6.85 -6.41
CA ALA A 177 -4.86 -7.45 -7.66
C ALA A 177 -4.02 -8.69 -8.02
N ALA A 178 -2.70 -8.61 -7.87
CA ALA A 178 -1.81 -9.75 -8.11
C ALA A 178 -2.06 -10.93 -7.15
N ASN A 179 -2.48 -10.66 -5.92
CA ASN A 179 -2.84 -11.69 -4.93
C ASN A 179 -4.19 -12.35 -5.27
N LYS A 180 -5.21 -11.57 -5.64
CA LYS A 180 -6.58 -12.06 -5.88
C LYS A 180 -6.84 -12.57 -7.29
N ILE A 181 -6.07 -12.10 -8.27
CA ILE A 181 -6.20 -12.50 -9.68
C ILE A 181 -5.00 -13.39 -10.04
N PRO A 182 -5.11 -14.72 -9.92
CA PRO A 182 -4.00 -15.61 -10.24
C PRO A 182 -3.73 -15.62 -11.75
N PRO A 183 -2.46 -15.80 -12.16
CA PRO A 183 -2.12 -15.95 -13.56
C PRO A 183 -2.73 -17.25 -14.12
N ASN A 184 -3.12 -17.20 -15.38
CA ASN A 184 -3.62 -18.40 -16.07
C ASN A 184 -2.50 -19.44 -16.22
N LYS A 185 -2.89 -20.72 -16.26
CA LYS A 185 -1.94 -21.81 -16.52
C LYS A 185 -1.38 -21.78 -17.95
N ASP A 186 -2.20 -21.33 -18.90
CA ASP A 186 -1.80 -21.11 -20.28
C ASP A 186 -0.94 -19.85 -20.39
N ARG A 187 0.22 -19.99 -21.07
CA ARG A 187 1.20 -18.91 -21.31
C ARG A 187 1.05 -18.25 -22.68
N SER A 188 -0.06 -18.50 -23.39
CA SER A 188 -0.32 -17.83 -24.67
C SER A 188 -0.38 -16.31 -24.52
N LEU A 189 -0.11 -15.56 -25.57
CA LEU A 189 -0.23 -14.10 -25.59
C LEU A 189 -1.62 -13.66 -25.14
N LEU A 190 -2.67 -14.30 -25.65
CA LEU A 190 -4.05 -13.99 -25.29
C LEU A 190 -4.28 -14.16 -23.79
N SER A 191 -3.77 -15.23 -23.20
CA SER A 191 -3.88 -15.49 -21.78
C SER A 191 -3.18 -14.42 -20.92
N GLN A 192 -2.00 -13.97 -21.33
CA GLN A 192 -1.27 -12.89 -20.68
C GLN A 192 -2.03 -11.55 -20.82
N MET A 193 -2.55 -11.25 -21.99
CA MET A 193 -3.38 -10.03 -22.20
C MET A 193 -4.61 -10.01 -21.29
N ILE A 194 -5.31 -11.14 -21.18
CA ILE A 194 -6.49 -11.26 -20.29
C ILE A 194 -6.08 -11.08 -18.82
N TYR A 195 -4.98 -11.70 -18.40
CA TYR A 195 -4.47 -11.58 -17.03
C TYR A 195 -4.17 -10.13 -16.67
N HIS A 196 -3.38 -9.44 -17.48
CA HIS A 196 -3.05 -8.04 -17.24
C HIS A 196 -4.26 -7.11 -17.40
N GLY A 197 -5.14 -7.39 -18.36
CA GLY A 197 -6.40 -6.64 -18.54
C GLY A 197 -7.31 -6.71 -17.32
N LYS A 198 -7.42 -7.88 -16.67
CA LYS A 198 -8.18 -8.02 -15.41
C LYS A 198 -7.59 -7.19 -14.28
N GLN A 199 -6.26 -7.13 -14.16
CA GLN A 199 -5.59 -6.34 -13.12
C GLN A 199 -5.78 -4.83 -13.36
N ILE A 200 -5.70 -4.38 -14.62
CA ILE A 200 -5.93 -2.98 -14.98
C ILE A 200 -7.39 -2.60 -14.69
N TYR A 201 -8.34 -3.40 -15.15
CA TYR A 201 -9.75 -3.18 -14.91
C TYR A 201 -10.10 -3.14 -13.42
N PHE A 202 -9.53 -4.06 -12.62
CA PHE A 202 -9.72 -4.03 -11.19
C PHE A 202 -9.21 -2.72 -10.57
N LYS A 203 -8.01 -2.26 -10.96
CA LYS A 203 -7.47 -0.99 -10.47
C LYS A 203 -8.35 0.21 -10.82
N GLU A 204 -8.88 0.24 -12.03
CA GLU A 204 -9.82 1.27 -12.48
C GLU A 204 -11.12 1.31 -11.64
N LEU A 205 -11.54 0.15 -11.11
CA LEU A 205 -12.72 0.07 -10.24
C LEU A 205 -12.52 0.58 -8.82
N VAL A 206 -11.28 0.59 -8.32
CA VAL A 206 -10.98 0.83 -6.90
C VAL A 206 -10.18 2.11 -6.64
N LEU A 207 -9.63 2.75 -7.66
CA LEU A 207 -8.87 3.99 -7.62
C LEU A 207 -9.67 5.16 -8.20
#